data_8e7c37c9388f05fab032d49c7718d131
#
_entry.id   8e7c37c9388f05fab032d49c7718d131
#
_cell.length_a   1.000
_cell.length_b   1.000
_cell.length_c   1.000
_cell.angle_alpha   90.00
_cell.angle_beta   90.00
_cell.angle_gamma   90.00
#
_symmetry.space_group_name_H-M   'P 1'
#
loop_
_entity.id
_entity.type
_entity.pdbx_description
1 polymer ?
#
loop_
_entity_poly.entity_id
_entity_poly.type
_entity_poly.pdbx_seq_one_letter_code
_entity_poly.pdbx_strand_id
1 'polypeptide(L)' 'MQNILVVEDDHDLNQAICYSLKKSGYGTYGAESAESGRTEFLRNRIDLVLLDVNLPDGEGFSFCRWIKFI' A
#
# COMPACT_ATOMS: atom_id res chain seq x y z
N MET A 1 14.00 7.92 7.05
CA MET A 1 12.53 7.91 7.07
C MET A 1 12.03 6.57 6.56
N GLN A 2 11.08 5.96 7.28
CA GLN A 2 10.49 4.72 6.81
C GLN A 2 9.32 5.02 5.90
N ASN A 3 9.22 4.28 4.80
CA ASN A 3 8.19 4.46 3.79
C ASN A 3 7.16 3.36 3.89
N ILE A 4 5.90 3.75 3.92
CA ILE A 4 4.78 2.82 4.05
C ILE A 4 3.89 2.94 2.82
N LEU A 5 3.62 1.79 2.20
CA LEU A 5 2.67 1.70 1.11
C LEU A 5 1.31 1.26 1.67
N VAL A 6 0.27 2.03 1.38
CA VAL A 6 -1.09 1.73 1.83
C VAL A 6 -1.90 1.28 0.63
N VAL A 7 -2.32 0.02 0.62
CA VAL A 7 -3.11 -0.55 -0.47
C VAL A 7 -4.53 -0.77 0.04
N GLU A 8 -5.42 0.15 -0.32
CA GLU A 8 -6.80 0.20 0.16
C GLU A 8 -7.66 0.83 -0.93
N ASP A 9 -8.75 0.15 -1.32
CA ASP A 9 -9.60 0.61 -2.43
C ASP A 9 -10.53 1.76 -2.06
N ASP A 10 -10.87 1.92 -0.79
CA ASP A 10 -11.67 3.08 -0.34
C ASP A 10 -10.77 4.30 -0.36
N HIS A 11 -11.04 5.21 -1.31
CA HIS A 11 -10.20 6.39 -1.50
C HIS A 11 -10.09 7.24 -0.23
N ASP A 12 -11.20 7.50 0.43
CA ASP A 12 -11.21 8.36 1.62
C ASP A 12 -10.46 7.71 2.77
N LEU A 13 -10.64 6.41 2.97
CA LEU A 13 -9.92 5.68 4.01
C LEU A 13 -8.42 5.64 3.70
N ASN A 14 -8.06 5.40 2.45
CA ASN A 14 -6.67 5.40 2.01
C ASN A 14 -6.02 6.74 2.35
N GLN A 15 -6.68 7.84 1.99
CA GLN A 15 -6.18 9.19 2.27
C GLN A 15 -6.04 9.46 3.76
N ALA A 16 -7.02 9.03 4.55
CA ALA A 16 -6.99 9.23 6.00
C ALA A 16 -5.82 8.48 6.65
N ILE A 17 -5.59 7.24 6.23
CA ILE A 17 -4.47 6.44 6.74
C ILE A 17 -3.14 7.08 6.36
N CYS A 18 -2.99 7.48 5.11
CA CYS A 18 -1.77 8.13 4.64
C CYS A 18 -1.50 9.42 5.40
N TYR A 19 -2.54 10.21 5.62
CA TYR A 19 -2.41 11.47 6.36
C TYR A 19 -1.92 11.23 7.79
N SER A 20 -2.54 10.27 8.49
CA SER A 20 -2.15 9.95 9.86
C SER A 20 -0.70 9.47 9.95
N LEU A 21 -0.30 8.61 9.03
CA LEU A 21 1.07 8.10 9.01
C LEU A 21 2.07 9.20 8.69
N LYS A 22 1.73 10.08 7.76
CA LYS A 22 2.60 11.20 7.42
C LYS A 22 2.79 12.12 8.61
N LYS A 23 1.73 12.39 9.37
CA LYS A 23 1.82 13.21 10.58
C LYS A 23 2.72 12.57 11.64
N SER A 24 2.83 11.26 11.63
CA SER A 24 3.70 10.54 12.56
C SER A 24 5.15 10.43 12.06
N GLY A 25 5.46 11.04 10.93
CA GLY A 25 6.83 11.09 10.42
C GLY A 25 7.20 10.05 9.39
N TYR A 26 6.23 9.29 8.87
CA TYR A 26 6.50 8.28 7.84
C TYR A 26 6.35 8.88 6.44
N GLY A 27 7.10 8.33 5.50
CA GLY A 27 6.80 8.54 4.09
C GLY A 27 5.63 7.65 3.71
N THR A 28 4.68 8.15 2.91
CA THR A 28 3.49 7.39 2.57
C THR A 28 3.25 7.38 1.07
N TYR A 29 2.81 6.22 0.58
CA TYR A 29 2.41 6.03 -0.80
C TYR A 29 1.07 5.31 -0.78
N GLY A 30 0.09 5.80 -1.54
CA GLY A 30 -1.23 5.20 -1.57
C GLY A 30 -1.49 4.50 -2.89
N ALA A 31 -2.17 3.36 -2.83
CA ALA A 31 -2.62 2.63 -4.00
C ALA A 31 -4.01 2.09 -3.71
N GLU A 32 -4.86 2.01 -4.74
CA GLU A 32 -6.25 1.60 -4.55
C GLU A 32 -6.55 0.24 -5.15
N SER A 33 -5.55 -0.45 -5.65
CA SER A 33 -5.67 -1.81 -6.18
C SER A 33 -4.34 -2.53 -6.03
N ALA A 34 -4.35 -3.85 -6.19
CA ALA A 34 -3.11 -4.63 -6.15
C ALA A 34 -2.18 -4.24 -7.29
N GLU A 35 -2.74 -3.96 -8.47
CA GLU A 35 -1.92 -3.57 -9.62
C GLU A 35 -1.16 -2.27 -9.37
N SER A 36 -1.86 -1.22 -8.91
CA SER A 36 -1.20 0.03 -8.60
C SER A 36 -0.26 -0.11 -7.41
N GLY A 37 -0.61 -0.99 -6.46
CA GLY A 37 0.26 -1.29 -5.34
C GLY A 37 1.60 -1.89 -5.78
N ARG A 38 1.56 -2.82 -6.72
CA ARG A 38 2.80 -3.41 -7.27
C ARG A 38 3.66 -2.35 -7.95
N THR A 39 3.02 -1.46 -8.71
CA THR A 39 3.73 -0.37 -9.38
C THR A 39 4.43 0.52 -8.37
N GLU A 40 3.72 0.94 -7.32
CA GLU A 40 4.30 1.80 -6.29
C GLU A 40 5.41 1.09 -5.52
N PHE A 41 5.23 -0.20 -5.24
CA PHE A 41 6.23 -0.99 -4.53
C PHE A 41 7.55 -1.06 -5.30
N LEU A 42 7.47 -1.21 -6.62
CA LEU A 42 8.67 -1.31 -7.45
C LEU A 42 9.33 0.04 -7.72
N ARG A 43 8.56 1.12 -7.70
CA ARG A 43 9.08 2.46 -8.00
C ARG A 43 9.73 3.12 -6.80
N ASN A 44 9.38 2.70 -5.60
CA ASN A 44 9.79 3.37 -4.38
C ASN A 44 10.42 2.37 -3.42
N ARG A 45 11.22 2.91 -2.50
CA ARG A 45 11.75 2.08 -1.43
C ARG A 45 10.70 1.97 -0.34
N ILE A 46 10.05 0.81 -0.27
CA ILE A 46 8.96 0.56 0.67
C ILE A 46 9.47 -0.32 1.80
N ASP A 47 9.22 0.10 3.03
CA ASP A 47 9.64 -0.63 4.23
C ASP A 47 8.51 -1.45 4.84
N LEU A 48 7.25 -1.01 4.64
CA LEU A 48 6.09 -1.69 5.20
C LEU A 48 4.90 -1.51 4.25
N VAL A 49 4.10 -2.55 4.11
CA VAL A 49 2.86 -2.49 3.33
C VAL A 49 1.67 -2.74 4.24
N LEU A 50 0.73 -1.81 4.26
CA LEU A 50 -0.59 -2.01 4.88
C LEU A 50 -1.53 -2.41 3.76
N LEU A 51 -2.08 -3.61 3.84
CA LEU A 51 -2.81 -4.21 2.73
C LEU A 51 -4.22 -4.62 3.14
N ASP A 52 -5.21 -4.13 2.39
CA ASP A 52 -6.57 -4.65 2.47
C ASP A 52 -6.68 -5.85 1.53
N VAL A 53 -6.90 -7.04 2.10
CA VAL A 53 -6.97 -8.27 1.30
C VAL A 53 -8.24 -8.35 0.46
N ASN A 54 -9.24 -7.52 0.73
CA ASN A 54 -10.49 -7.49 -0.03
C ASN A 54 -10.46 -6.43 -1.13
N LEU A 55 -9.36 -6.39 -1.89
CA LEU A 55 -9.22 -5.44 -2.99
C LEU A 55 -10.21 -5.73 -4.12
N PRO A 56 -10.62 -4.70 -4.87
CA PRO A 56 -11.63 -4.87 -5.93
C PRO A 56 -11.19 -5.79 -7.06
N ASP A 57 -9.89 -5.87 -7.32
CA ASP A 57 -9.36 -6.80 -8.32
C ASP A 57 -9.18 -8.22 -7.77
N GLY A 58 -9.56 -8.45 -6.51
CA GLY A 58 -9.53 -9.78 -5.91
C GLY A 58 -8.14 -10.32 -5.65
N GLU A 59 -7.12 -9.47 -5.63
CA GLU A 59 -5.74 -9.93 -5.61
C GLU A 59 -4.96 -9.58 -4.34
N GLY A 60 -5.67 -9.33 -3.23
CA GLY A 60 -4.99 -9.00 -1.97
C GLY A 60 -4.01 -10.08 -1.52
N PHE A 61 -4.45 -11.34 -1.52
CA PHE A 61 -3.59 -12.45 -1.13
C PHE A 61 -2.48 -12.71 -2.14
N SER A 62 -2.78 -12.56 -3.42
CA SER A 62 -1.76 -12.69 -4.47
C SER A 62 -0.67 -11.63 -4.32
N PHE A 63 -1.06 -10.42 -3.97
CA PHE A 63 -0.12 -9.34 -3.71
C PHE A 63 0.82 -9.70 -2.56
N CYS A 64 0.28 -10.23 -1.46
CA CYS A 64 1.07 -10.68 -0.33
C CYS A 64 2.11 -11.71 -0.73
N ARG A 65 1.70 -12.72 -1.50
CA ARG A 65 2.62 -13.76 -1.97
C ARG A 65 3.68 -13.20 -2.88
N TRP A 66 3.29 -12.27 -3.76
CA TRP A 66 4.21 -11.65 -4.69
C TRP A 66 5.34 -10.92 -3.96
N ILE A 67 4.99 -10.16 -2.91
CA ILE A 67 5.99 -9.43 -2.11
C ILE A 67 6.99 -10.40 -1.50
N LYS A 68 6.56 -11.56 -1.06
CA LYS A 68 7.44 -12.53 -0.40
C LYS A 68 8.49 -13.12 -1.33
N PHE A 69 8.28 -13.02 -2.65
CA PHE A 69 9.22 -13.58 -3.61
C PHE A 69 10.22 -12.55 -4.13
N ILE A 70 10.08 -11.32 -3.74
CA ILE A 70 11.02 -10.29 -4.18
C ILE A 70 11.73 -9.65 -2.99
#